data_950d1359490a06c77a95211a9c1bcb3d
#
_entry.id   950d1359490a06c77a95211a9c1bcb3d
#
_cell.length_a   1.000
_cell.length_b   1.000
_cell.length_c   1.000
_cell.angle_alpha   90.00
_cell.angle_beta   90.00
_cell.angle_gamma   90.00
#
_symmetry.space_group_name_H-M   'P 1'
#
loop_
_entity.id
_entity.type
_entity.pdbx_description
1 polymer ?
#
loop_
_entity_poly.entity_id
_entity_poly.type
_entity_poly.pdbx_seq_one_letter_code
_entity_poly.pdbx_strand_id
1 'polypeptide(L)'
;MNILEKYPQVKELFGVDTRSIPITFVSTIFQLALAYYFGRVSDSMLSLLVTAYFVGGSMTQLFGVLIHEAAHCLIHRSPFVNRIIGLVANICIPFPIAQSFRRYHLEHHAFQGVEGRDPDLPLKWEIKMVQGNSLKKLLFLFFYPLMYVVRGLAMQKVLLSLII
;
A
#
# COMPACT_ATOMS: atom_id res chain seq x y z
N MET A 1 24.45 16.68 14.25
CA MET A 1 23.50 17.57 14.98
C MET A 1 22.10 17.01 14.77
N ASN A 2 21.39 16.67 15.83
CA ASN A 2 20.03 16.11 15.75
C ASN A 2 19.07 17.25 15.38
N ILE A 3 18.21 17.03 14.35
CA ILE A 3 17.28 18.06 13.85
C ILE A 3 16.29 18.51 14.95
N LEU A 4 15.88 17.59 15.84
CA LEU A 4 14.97 17.86 16.95
C LEU A 4 15.62 18.65 18.10
N GLU A 5 16.96 18.68 18.19
CA GLU A 5 17.69 19.53 19.11
C GLU A 5 17.77 20.96 18.58
N LYS A 6 17.95 21.10 17.26
CA LYS A 6 18.03 22.41 16.60
C LYS A 6 16.65 23.06 16.46
N TYR A 7 15.60 22.28 16.24
CA TYR A 7 14.22 22.74 16.00
C TYR A 7 13.23 21.95 16.88
N PRO A 8 13.16 22.22 18.20
CA PRO A 8 12.32 21.44 19.12
C PRO A 8 10.82 21.53 18.80
N GLN A 9 10.36 22.62 18.18
CA GLN A 9 8.97 22.80 17.74
C GLN A 9 8.50 21.74 16.74
N VAL A 10 9.40 21.04 16.04
CA VAL A 10 9.03 19.92 15.14
C VAL A 10 8.33 18.80 15.90
N LYS A 11 8.61 18.63 17.21
CA LYS A 11 7.95 17.62 18.03
C LYS A 11 6.45 17.86 18.20
N GLU A 12 5.99 19.10 18.08
CA GLU A 12 4.57 19.47 18.17
C GLU A 12 3.75 18.92 16.97
N LEU A 13 4.44 18.60 15.87
CA LEU A 13 3.82 18.00 14.68
C LEU A 13 3.66 16.48 14.80
N PHE A 14 4.23 15.85 15.84
CA PHE A 14 4.14 14.41 16.04
C PHE A 14 2.80 14.04 16.64
N GLY A 15 2.13 13.04 16.06
CA GLY A 15 0.88 12.58 16.61
C GLY A 15 0.09 11.72 15.64
N VAL A 16 -1.14 11.42 16.04
CA VAL A 16 -2.11 10.69 15.22
C VAL A 16 -3.10 11.64 14.57
N ASP A 17 -3.50 11.36 13.35
CA ASP A 17 -4.55 12.10 12.64
C ASP A 17 -5.83 11.26 12.52
N THR A 18 -6.75 11.49 13.42
CA THR A 18 -8.04 10.76 13.44
C THR A 18 -8.98 11.13 12.30
N ARG A 19 -8.69 12.18 11.50
CA ARG A 19 -9.47 12.54 10.31
C ARG A 19 -9.41 11.44 9.25
N SER A 20 -8.38 10.63 9.23
CA SER A 20 -8.26 9.46 8.36
C SER A 20 -9.38 8.43 8.59
N ILE A 21 -10.01 8.39 9.79
CA ILE A 21 -11.12 7.47 10.08
C ILE A 21 -12.35 7.77 9.20
N PRO A 22 -12.98 8.94 9.30
CA PRO A 22 -14.15 9.24 8.44
C PRO A 22 -13.78 9.24 6.96
N ILE A 23 -12.59 9.67 6.58
CA ILE A 23 -12.12 9.61 5.19
C ILE A 23 -12.15 8.16 4.69
N THR A 24 -11.64 7.19 5.46
CA THR A 24 -11.67 5.77 5.09
C THR A 24 -13.08 5.26 4.85
N PHE A 25 -14.00 5.51 5.78
CA PHE A 25 -15.38 5.03 5.65
C PHE A 25 -16.13 5.68 4.47
N VAL A 26 -16.04 7.00 4.33
CA VAL A 26 -16.70 7.73 3.24
C VAL A 26 -16.17 7.28 1.88
N SER A 27 -14.85 7.17 1.74
CA SER A 27 -14.22 6.72 0.49
C SER A 27 -14.58 5.27 0.15
N THR A 28 -14.63 4.37 1.15
CA THR A 28 -15.06 2.98 0.96
C THR A 28 -16.50 2.90 0.49
N ILE A 29 -17.42 3.61 1.14
CA ILE A 29 -18.84 3.65 0.75
C ILE A 29 -18.97 4.21 -0.67
N PHE A 30 -18.27 5.30 -0.97
CA PHE A 30 -18.29 5.92 -2.31
C PHE A 30 -17.81 4.94 -3.40
N GLN A 31 -16.70 4.24 -3.17
CA GLN A 31 -16.18 3.26 -4.12
C GLN A 31 -17.14 2.08 -4.32
N LEU A 32 -17.75 1.58 -3.25
CA LEU A 32 -18.75 0.51 -3.34
C LEU A 32 -20.02 0.97 -4.08
N ALA A 33 -20.45 2.21 -3.86
CA ALA A 33 -21.59 2.80 -4.58
C ALA A 33 -21.30 2.92 -6.08
N LEU A 34 -20.10 3.34 -6.47
CA LEU A 34 -19.67 3.37 -7.87
C LEU A 34 -19.63 1.94 -8.48
N ALA A 35 -19.10 0.98 -7.75
CA ALA A 35 -19.06 -0.41 -8.20
C ALA A 35 -20.47 -0.98 -8.41
N TYR A 36 -21.40 -0.68 -7.50
CA TYR A 36 -22.81 -1.05 -7.64
C TYR A 36 -23.46 -0.37 -8.85
N TYR A 37 -23.26 0.94 -9.02
CA TYR A 37 -23.81 1.69 -10.15
C TYR A 37 -23.38 1.11 -11.48
N PHE A 38 -22.08 0.90 -11.69
CA PHE A 38 -21.56 0.34 -12.94
C PHE A 38 -21.85 -1.15 -13.11
N GLY A 39 -22.05 -1.89 -12.03
CA GLY A 39 -22.38 -3.31 -12.09
C GLY A 39 -23.87 -3.61 -12.30
N ARG A 40 -24.78 -2.65 -12.04
CA ARG A 40 -26.21 -2.90 -12.02
C ARG A 40 -27.06 -1.86 -12.78
N VAL A 41 -26.55 -0.65 -12.98
CA VAL A 41 -27.36 0.47 -13.49
C VAL A 41 -26.86 0.98 -14.84
N SER A 42 -25.55 1.07 -15.03
CA SER A 42 -24.95 1.62 -16.25
C SER A 42 -24.53 0.52 -17.22
N ASP A 43 -24.97 0.60 -18.47
CA ASP A 43 -24.54 -0.29 -19.56
C ASP A 43 -23.38 0.30 -20.39
N SER A 44 -22.88 1.49 -20.03
CA SER A 44 -21.83 2.18 -20.78
C SER A 44 -20.44 1.70 -20.38
N MET A 45 -19.85 0.85 -21.19
CA MET A 45 -18.47 0.37 -21.01
C MET A 45 -17.44 1.52 -21.07
N LEU A 46 -17.64 2.50 -21.93
CA LEU A 46 -16.74 3.67 -22.00
C LEU A 46 -16.78 4.47 -20.69
N SER A 47 -17.96 4.74 -20.17
CA SER A 47 -18.13 5.44 -18.90
C SER A 47 -17.51 4.66 -17.74
N LEU A 48 -17.68 3.33 -17.69
CA LEU A 48 -17.02 2.46 -16.73
C LEU A 48 -15.50 2.59 -16.80
N LEU A 49 -14.91 2.46 -17.98
CA LEU A 49 -13.45 2.49 -18.16
C LEU A 49 -12.85 3.86 -17.78
N VAL A 50 -13.50 4.95 -18.21
CA VAL A 50 -13.07 6.32 -17.85
C VAL A 50 -13.15 6.54 -16.34
N THR A 51 -14.26 6.16 -15.71
CA THR A 51 -14.43 6.31 -14.26
C THR A 51 -13.47 5.41 -13.48
N ALA A 52 -13.29 4.16 -13.92
CA ALA A 52 -12.34 3.25 -13.28
C ALA A 52 -10.91 3.78 -13.36
N TYR A 53 -10.50 4.35 -14.48
CA TYR A 53 -9.16 4.90 -14.63
C TYR A 53 -8.93 6.15 -13.77
N PHE A 54 -9.77 7.17 -13.91
CA PHE A 54 -9.53 8.46 -13.24
C PHE A 54 -9.98 8.44 -11.77
N VAL A 55 -11.16 7.93 -11.47
CA VAL A 55 -11.70 7.92 -10.10
C VAL A 55 -11.22 6.68 -9.36
N GLY A 56 -11.39 5.50 -9.94
CA GLY A 56 -10.97 4.24 -9.33
C GLY A 56 -9.48 4.19 -9.03
N GLY A 57 -8.62 4.63 -9.97
CA GLY A 57 -7.18 4.72 -9.78
C GLY A 57 -6.82 5.66 -8.63
N SER A 58 -7.43 6.85 -8.57
CA SER A 58 -7.21 7.82 -7.48
C SER A 58 -7.67 7.26 -6.12
N MET A 59 -8.81 6.57 -6.08
CA MET A 59 -9.31 5.92 -4.86
C MET A 59 -8.38 4.79 -4.41
N THR A 60 -7.88 3.97 -5.32
CA THR A 60 -6.93 2.90 -5.00
C THR A 60 -5.65 3.46 -4.38
N GLN A 61 -5.14 4.58 -4.91
CA GLN A 61 -4.00 5.27 -4.32
C GLN A 61 -4.31 5.80 -2.91
N LEU A 62 -5.49 6.40 -2.71
CA LEU A 62 -5.93 6.86 -1.39
C LEU A 62 -5.98 5.71 -0.39
N PHE A 63 -6.58 4.56 -0.75
CA PHE A 63 -6.62 3.38 0.12
C PHE A 63 -5.22 2.84 0.44
N GLY A 64 -4.30 2.87 -0.53
CA GLY A 64 -2.90 2.52 -0.29
C GLY A 64 -2.25 3.41 0.77
N VAL A 65 -2.46 4.73 0.71
CA VAL A 65 -1.97 5.69 1.71
C VAL A 65 -2.61 5.44 3.08
N LEU A 66 -3.93 5.20 3.15
CA LEU A 66 -4.63 4.91 4.41
C LEU A 66 -4.14 3.61 5.07
N ILE A 67 -3.87 2.57 4.27
CA ILE A 67 -3.25 1.32 4.75
C ILE A 67 -1.83 1.59 5.29
N HIS A 68 -1.08 2.44 4.62
CA HIS A 68 0.27 2.84 5.04
C HIS A 68 0.26 3.59 6.38
N GLU A 69 -0.61 4.58 6.54
CA GLU A 69 -0.79 5.31 7.81
C GLU A 69 -1.25 4.37 8.94
N ALA A 70 -2.16 3.45 8.64
CA ALA A 70 -2.61 2.43 9.58
C ALA A 70 -1.46 1.47 9.97
N ALA A 71 -0.57 1.12 9.04
CA ALA A 71 0.61 0.30 9.33
C ALA A 71 1.54 0.97 10.34
N HIS A 72 1.70 2.29 10.26
CA HIS A 72 2.50 3.09 11.20
C HIS A 72 1.77 3.49 12.49
N CYS A 73 0.51 3.10 12.68
CA CYS A 73 -0.32 3.53 13.81
C CYS A 73 -0.49 5.04 13.90
N LEU A 74 -0.59 5.73 12.75
CA LEU A 74 -0.73 7.19 12.67
C LEU A 74 -2.20 7.66 12.66
N ILE A 75 -3.17 6.76 12.46
CA ILE A 75 -4.61 7.09 12.43
C ILE A 75 -5.20 7.18 13.84
N HIS A 76 -4.79 6.28 14.74
CA HIS A 76 -5.33 6.23 16.10
C HIS A 76 -4.26 5.69 17.07
N ARG A 77 -4.35 6.08 18.35
CA ARG A 77 -3.42 5.61 19.40
C ARG A 77 -3.48 4.11 19.65
N SER A 78 -4.64 3.48 19.44
CA SER A 78 -4.80 2.03 19.59
C SER A 78 -4.33 1.29 18.32
N PRO A 79 -3.37 0.34 18.41
CA PRO A 79 -2.96 -0.50 17.29
C PRO A 79 -4.11 -1.33 16.72
N PHE A 80 -5.05 -1.75 17.54
CA PHE A 80 -6.23 -2.50 17.13
C PHE A 80 -7.11 -1.68 16.19
N VAL A 81 -7.40 -0.40 16.53
CA VAL A 81 -8.18 0.50 15.69
C VAL A 81 -7.49 0.71 14.34
N ASN A 82 -6.17 0.93 14.32
CA ASN A 82 -5.42 1.04 13.07
C ASN A 82 -5.56 -0.20 12.20
N ARG A 83 -5.50 -1.41 12.78
CA ARG A 83 -5.71 -2.66 12.02
C ARG A 83 -7.11 -2.72 11.40
N ILE A 84 -8.15 -2.35 12.13
CA ILE A 84 -9.52 -2.32 11.61
C ILE A 84 -9.64 -1.31 10.47
N ILE A 85 -9.14 -0.10 10.64
CA ILE A 85 -9.18 0.94 9.58
C ILE A 85 -8.42 0.48 8.34
N GLY A 86 -7.23 -0.12 8.50
CA GLY A 86 -6.49 -0.71 7.38
C GLY A 86 -7.27 -1.82 6.66
N LEU A 87 -8.00 -2.67 7.38
CA LEU A 87 -8.86 -3.70 6.79
C LEU A 87 -10.07 -3.09 6.06
N VAL A 88 -10.70 -2.04 6.60
CA VAL A 88 -11.78 -1.31 5.93
C VAL A 88 -11.27 -0.70 4.62
N ALA A 89 -10.12 -0.02 4.63
CA ALA A 89 -9.49 0.52 3.43
C ALA A 89 -9.19 -0.59 2.39
N ASN A 90 -8.87 -1.81 2.85
CA ASN A 90 -8.57 -2.94 1.97
C ASN A 90 -9.81 -3.54 1.28
N ILE A 91 -11.04 -3.25 1.71
CA ILE A 91 -12.26 -3.79 1.08
C ILE A 91 -12.33 -3.44 -0.41
N CYS A 92 -11.84 -2.25 -0.77
CA CYS A 92 -11.83 -1.74 -2.14
C CYS A 92 -10.58 -2.10 -2.95
N ILE A 93 -9.64 -2.86 -2.37
CA ILE A 93 -8.45 -3.35 -3.05
C ILE A 93 -8.65 -4.84 -3.35
N PRO A 94 -8.38 -5.32 -4.60
CA PRO A 94 -8.69 -6.70 -5.01
C PRO A 94 -7.89 -7.78 -4.28
N PHE A 95 -6.83 -7.40 -3.56
CA PHE A 95 -5.97 -8.34 -2.82
C PHE A 95 -5.96 -8.00 -1.32
N PRO A 96 -5.95 -8.99 -0.41
CA PRO A 96 -5.91 -8.77 1.03
C PRO A 96 -4.49 -8.39 1.48
N ILE A 97 -4.05 -7.17 1.19
CA ILE A 97 -2.66 -6.73 1.40
C ILE A 97 -2.43 -6.01 2.73
N ALA A 98 -3.46 -5.50 3.41
CA ALA A 98 -3.28 -4.60 4.55
C ALA A 98 -2.38 -5.17 5.66
N GLN A 99 -2.55 -6.44 6.03
CA GLN A 99 -1.75 -7.05 7.10
C GLN A 99 -0.35 -7.46 6.63
N SER A 100 -0.25 -8.03 5.42
CA SER A 100 1.04 -8.37 4.82
C SER A 100 1.86 -7.11 4.55
N PHE A 101 1.25 -6.07 4.00
CA PHE A 101 1.89 -4.77 3.80
C PHE A 101 2.45 -4.22 5.12
N ARG A 102 1.64 -4.19 6.19
CA ARG A 102 2.11 -3.74 7.51
C ARG A 102 3.38 -4.46 7.93
N ARG A 103 3.41 -5.79 7.83
CA ARG A 103 4.57 -6.60 8.23
C ARG A 103 5.80 -6.26 7.40
N TYR A 104 5.68 -6.32 6.07
CA TYR A 104 6.80 -6.06 5.16
C TYR A 104 7.31 -4.63 5.26
N HIS A 105 6.40 -3.67 5.36
CA HIS A 105 6.72 -2.26 5.42
C HIS A 105 7.47 -1.88 6.72
N LEU A 106 7.04 -2.41 7.86
CA LEU A 106 7.77 -2.21 9.11
C LEU A 106 9.12 -2.94 9.11
N GLU A 107 9.23 -4.09 8.45
CA GLU A 107 10.50 -4.78 8.27
C GLU A 107 11.45 -4.00 7.34
N HIS A 108 10.91 -3.41 6.26
CA HIS A 108 11.67 -2.49 5.41
C HIS A 108 12.25 -1.33 6.22
N HIS A 109 11.45 -0.65 7.03
CA HIS A 109 11.95 0.44 7.88
C HIS A 109 13.01 -0.01 8.90
N ALA A 110 12.87 -1.21 9.46
CA ALA A 110 13.84 -1.74 10.42
C ALA A 110 15.16 -2.17 9.77
N PHE A 111 15.14 -2.58 8.50
CA PHE A 111 16.28 -3.16 7.79
C PHE A 111 16.56 -2.49 6.44
N GLN A 112 16.17 -1.23 6.30
CA GLN A 112 16.33 -0.48 5.06
C GLN A 112 17.76 -0.56 4.51
N GLY A 113 17.89 -1.02 3.28
CA GLY A 113 19.17 -1.18 2.59
C GLY A 113 19.96 -2.43 2.97
N VAL A 114 19.48 -3.29 3.88
CA VAL A 114 20.17 -4.53 4.28
C VAL A 114 19.78 -5.67 3.35
N GLU A 115 20.76 -6.15 2.56
CA GLU A 115 20.55 -7.25 1.62
C GLU A 115 20.01 -8.51 2.31
N GLY A 116 18.98 -9.11 1.72
CA GLY A 116 18.34 -10.34 2.22
C GLY A 116 17.39 -10.13 3.42
N ARG A 117 17.29 -8.91 3.96
CA ARG A 117 16.36 -8.55 5.05
C ARG A 117 15.35 -7.49 4.65
N ASP A 118 15.77 -6.52 3.85
CA ASP A 118 14.89 -5.49 3.31
C ASP A 118 14.04 -6.09 2.18
N PRO A 119 12.70 -6.21 2.34
CA PRO A 119 11.84 -6.79 1.32
C PRO A 119 11.68 -5.90 0.07
N ASP A 120 12.05 -4.62 0.14
CA ASP A 120 11.96 -3.69 -0.99
C ASP A 120 13.21 -3.71 -1.88
N LEU A 121 14.31 -4.30 -1.40
CA LEU A 121 15.49 -4.47 -2.24
C LEU A 121 15.25 -5.54 -3.32
N PRO A 122 15.68 -5.27 -4.57
CA PRO A 122 15.59 -6.26 -5.63
C PRO A 122 16.51 -7.46 -5.34
N LEU A 123 16.02 -8.65 -5.65
CA LEU A 123 16.78 -9.89 -5.50
C LEU A 123 17.94 -9.94 -6.53
N LYS A 124 18.99 -10.67 -6.22
CA LYS A 124 20.18 -10.79 -7.10
C LYS A 124 19.83 -11.23 -8.53
N TRP A 125 18.84 -12.10 -8.70
CA TRP A 125 18.41 -12.54 -10.02
C TRP A 125 17.67 -11.45 -10.79
N GLU A 126 16.88 -10.58 -10.10
CA GLU A 126 16.20 -9.42 -10.70
C GLU A 126 17.24 -8.43 -11.24
N ILE A 127 18.28 -8.14 -10.44
CA ILE A 127 19.38 -7.26 -10.86
C ILE A 127 20.08 -7.84 -12.09
N LYS A 128 20.41 -9.13 -12.09
CA LYS A 128 21.06 -9.81 -13.23
C LYS A 128 20.19 -9.78 -14.49
N MET A 129 18.87 -9.91 -14.34
CA MET A 129 17.93 -9.91 -15.46
C MET A 129 17.91 -8.56 -16.20
N VAL A 130 18.00 -7.44 -15.47
CA VAL A 130 17.88 -6.08 -16.04
C VAL A 130 19.20 -5.39 -16.31
N GLN A 131 20.30 -5.91 -15.75
CA GLN A 131 21.62 -5.29 -15.78
C GLN A 131 22.10 -5.01 -17.21
N GLY A 132 22.48 -3.76 -17.49
CA GLY A 132 23.07 -3.35 -18.77
C GLY A 132 22.12 -3.31 -19.97
N ASN A 133 20.80 -3.53 -19.79
CA ASN A 133 19.85 -3.53 -20.88
C ASN A 133 18.60 -2.67 -20.59
N SER A 134 18.49 -1.54 -21.27
CA SER A 134 17.40 -0.57 -21.08
C SER A 134 16.01 -1.14 -21.42
N LEU A 135 15.91 -1.99 -22.45
CA LEU A 135 14.65 -2.63 -22.84
C LEU A 135 14.20 -3.63 -21.77
N LYS A 136 15.11 -4.46 -21.26
CA LYS A 136 14.79 -5.37 -20.14
C LYS A 136 14.36 -4.59 -18.90
N LYS A 137 15.01 -3.45 -18.61
CA LYS A 137 14.63 -2.57 -17.51
C LYS A 137 13.23 -2.01 -17.71
N LEU A 138 12.88 -1.56 -18.92
CA LEU A 138 11.54 -1.06 -19.25
C LEU A 138 10.47 -2.14 -19.05
N LEU A 139 10.71 -3.35 -19.57
CA LEU A 139 9.81 -4.48 -19.40
C LEU A 139 9.68 -4.88 -17.92
N PHE A 140 10.77 -4.90 -17.17
CA PHE A 140 10.75 -5.15 -15.73
C PHE A 140 9.90 -4.12 -14.98
N LEU A 141 10.03 -2.82 -15.29
CA LEU A 141 9.24 -1.76 -14.68
C LEU A 141 7.76 -1.87 -15.05
N PHE A 142 7.43 -2.26 -16.28
CA PHE A 142 6.05 -2.50 -16.70
C PHE A 142 5.39 -3.63 -15.91
N PHE A 143 6.14 -4.72 -15.66
CA PHE A 143 5.67 -5.87 -14.88
C PHE A 143 6.01 -5.77 -13.39
N TYR A 144 6.47 -4.61 -12.90
CA TYR A 144 6.93 -4.46 -11.53
C TYR A 144 5.92 -4.92 -10.46
N PRO A 145 4.60 -4.63 -10.58
CA PRO A 145 3.63 -5.14 -9.60
C PRO A 145 3.61 -6.67 -9.49
N LEU A 146 3.75 -7.37 -10.63
CA LEU A 146 3.86 -8.82 -10.66
C LEU A 146 5.18 -9.30 -10.05
N MET A 147 6.28 -8.64 -10.37
CA MET A 147 7.60 -8.96 -9.81
C MET A 147 7.63 -8.76 -8.29
N TYR A 148 6.92 -7.75 -7.78
CA TYR A 148 6.80 -7.52 -6.34
C TYR A 148 6.08 -8.68 -5.62
N VAL A 149 5.02 -9.22 -6.23
CA VAL A 149 4.33 -10.42 -5.73
C VAL A 149 5.26 -11.64 -5.75
N VAL A 150 5.96 -11.88 -6.85
CA VAL A 150 6.93 -12.99 -7.00
C VAL A 150 8.04 -12.87 -5.95
N ARG A 151 8.55 -11.67 -5.70
CA ARG A 151 9.56 -11.41 -4.66
C ARG A 151 9.04 -11.77 -3.27
N GLY A 152 7.82 -11.35 -2.93
CA GLY A 152 7.18 -11.68 -1.65
C GLY A 152 7.08 -13.21 -1.44
N LEU A 153 6.69 -13.94 -2.49
CA LEU A 153 6.63 -15.41 -2.46
C LEU A 153 8.02 -16.04 -2.33
N ALA A 154 9.00 -15.54 -3.08
CA ALA A 154 10.38 -16.04 -3.05
C ALA A 154 11.06 -15.85 -1.68
N MET A 155 10.68 -14.81 -0.94
CA MET A 155 11.18 -14.56 0.42
C MET A 155 10.48 -15.42 1.49
N GLN A 156 9.56 -16.31 1.12
CA GLN A 156 8.78 -17.21 2.01
C GLN A 156 8.01 -16.51 3.14
N LYS A 157 7.85 -15.21 3.06
CA LYS A 157 7.26 -14.41 4.14
C LYS A 157 5.73 -14.31 4.04
N VAL A 158 5.15 -14.53 2.86
CA VAL A 158 3.71 -14.37 2.61
C VAL A 158 2.90 -15.48 3.27
N LEU A 159 3.36 -16.73 3.19
CA LEU A 159 2.63 -17.88 3.74
C LEU A 159 2.49 -17.83 5.27
N LEU A 160 3.50 -17.34 5.98
CA LEU A 160 3.47 -17.19 7.44
C LEU A 160 2.55 -16.07 7.92
N SER A 161 2.32 -15.02 7.11
CA SER A 161 1.43 -13.91 7.49
C SER A 161 -0.06 -14.19 7.30
N LEU A 162 -0.41 -15.28 6.61
CA LEU A 162 -1.80 -15.74 6.44
C LEU A 162 -2.24 -16.70 7.56
N ILE A 163 -1.29 -17.17 8.38
CA ILE A 163 -1.52 -18.19 9.42
C ILE A 163 -1.54 -17.57 10.84
N ILE A 164 -1.08 -16.33 11.00
CA ILE A 164 -1.05 -15.58 12.27
C ILE A 164 -1.96 -14.35 12.17
#